data_16209e4c8fa4c345d3aec1c1f7fa8424
#
_entry.id   16209e4c8fa4c345d3aec1c1f7fa8424
#
_cell.length_a   1.000
_cell.length_b   1.000
_cell.length_c   1.000
_cell.angle_alpha   90.00
_cell.angle_beta   90.00
_cell.angle_gamma   90.00
#
_symmetry.space_group_name_H-M   'P 1'
#
loop_
_entity.id
_entity.type
_entity.pdbx_description
1 polymer ?
#
loop_
_entity_poly.entity_id
_entity_poly.type
_entity_poly.pdbx_seq_one_letter_code
_entity_poly.pdbx_strand_id
1 'polypeptide(L)'
;MGTWDWQIFLQDTGGGRTYLEWMMSAWGWTMLVSVLALAIALVIGSLIGILRTTPSKALVLFGDAWTELFRNIPLLVQLFIWYHVIPRLFPALQAIPGIYLAVFGLGFFTSARIAEQVRAGIMALPKGQRYAGLAIGLTLPQTYRYVLLPMAFRIVIPPITSESMNIIKNSSVTFAVQVSELIFFALQSSEETSRPIEIYACVTALYFVSAFAVNRVMAVVEHRVQVPGMIGGK
;
A
#
# COMPACT_ATOMS: atom_id res chain seq x y z
N MET A 1 34.64 -19.48 10.50
CA MET A 1 34.04 -18.34 9.77
C MET A 1 33.82 -18.82 8.35
N GLY A 2 32.57 -19.05 7.95
CA GLY A 2 32.26 -19.56 6.62
C GLY A 2 32.60 -18.51 5.55
N THR A 3 33.25 -18.92 4.50
CA THR A 3 33.47 -18.11 3.31
C THR A 3 32.13 -17.80 2.68
N TRP A 4 31.91 -16.53 2.29
CA TRP A 4 30.74 -16.10 1.54
C TRP A 4 30.62 -16.91 0.25
N ASP A 5 29.41 -17.43 -0.04
CA ASP A 5 29.18 -18.23 -1.24
C ASP A 5 28.03 -17.60 -2.07
N TRP A 6 28.41 -16.69 -2.92
CA TRP A 6 27.45 -16.04 -3.84
C TRP A 6 27.07 -16.91 -5.04
N GLN A 7 27.79 -18.03 -5.27
CA GLN A 7 27.49 -18.94 -6.38
C GLN A 7 26.19 -19.71 -6.14
N ILE A 8 25.69 -19.71 -4.89
CA ILE A 8 24.42 -20.32 -4.54
C ILE A 8 23.26 -19.86 -5.44
N PHE A 9 23.24 -18.58 -5.84
CA PHE A 9 22.18 -18.06 -6.71
C PHE A 9 22.17 -18.67 -8.10
N LEU A 10 23.27 -19.27 -8.53
CA LEU A 10 23.39 -19.95 -9.83
C LEU A 10 23.11 -21.46 -9.74
N GLN A 11 22.94 -22.01 -8.54
CA GLN A 11 22.62 -23.43 -8.34
C GLN A 11 21.16 -23.70 -8.71
N ASP A 12 20.91 -24.93 -9.22
CA ASP A 12 19.57 -25.42 -9.48
C ASP A 12 18.85 -25.74 -8.16
N THR A 13 17.58 -25.35 -8.05
CA THR A 13 16.73 -25.68 -6.89
C THR A 13 16.23 -27.10 -6.85
N GLY A 14 16.67 -27.97 -7.82
CA GLY A 14 16.13 -29.32 -8.04
C GLY A 14 14.83 -29.32 -8.87
N GLY A 15 14.33 -28.16 -9.29
CA GLY A 15 13.11 -28.01 -10.07
C GLY A 15 13.31 -27.42 -11.47
N GLY A 16 14.53 -27.39 -11.99
CA GLY A 16 14.85 -26.85 -13.31
C GLY A 16 14.90 -25.33 -13.39
N ARG A 17 15.01 -24.66 -12.25
CA ARG A 17 15.24 -23.20 -12.14
C ARG A 17 16.35 -22.93 -11.13
N THR A 18 17.09 -21.84 -11.31
CA THR A 18 18.10 -21.39 -10.36
C THR A 18 17.48 -20.61 -9.20
N TYR A 19 18.21 -20.51 -8.07
CA TYR A 19 17.79 -19.65 -6.95
C TYR A 19 17.68 -18.17 -7.37
N LEU A 20 18.49 -17.72 -8.33
CA LEU A 20 18.38 -16.37 -8.89
C LEU A 20 17.05 -16.16 -9.62
N GLU A 21 16.67 -17.08 -10.49
CA GLU A 21 15.40 -17.01 -11.22
C GLU A 21 14.21 -17.05 -10.25
N TRP A 22 14.29 -17.87 -9.21
CA TRP A 22 13.26 -17.92 -8.18
C TRP A 22 13.18 -16.59 -7.42
N MET A 23 14.32 -16.03 -7.00
CA MET A 23 14.39 -14.72 -6.33
C MET A 23 13.79 -13.60 -7.18
N MET A 24 14.11 -13.56 -8.48
CA MET A 24 13.57 -12.54 -9.40
C MET A 24 12.06 -12.71 -9.61
N SER A 25 11.58 -13.95 -9.70
CA SER A 25 10.14 -14.24 -9.73
C SER A 25 9.45 -13.79 -8.44
N ALA A 26 10.02 -14.09 -7.27
CA ALA A 26 9.50 -13.67 -5.98
C ALA A 26 9.48 -12.14 -5.83
N TRP A 27 10.50 -11.45 -6.34
CA TRP A 27 10.52 -9.99 -6.42
C TRP A 27 9.39 -9.45 -7.30
N GLY A 28 9.14 -10.08 -8.44
CA GLY A 28 8.00 -9.76 -9.30
C GLY A 28 6.67 -9.87 -8.56
N TRP A 29 6.47 -10.92 -7.75
CA TRP A 29 5.27 -11.08 -6.92
C TRP A 29 5.16 -9.99 -5.83
N THR A 30 6.26 -9.65 -5.16
CA THR A 30 6.31 -8.53 -4.21
C THR A 30 5.82 -7.22 -4.84
N MET A 31 6.33 -6.91 -6.03
CA MET A 31 5.95 -5.69 -6.76
C MET A 31 4.49 -5.73 -7.22
N LEU A 32 4.02 -6.85 -7.77
CA LEU A 32 2.65 -7.02 -8.23
C LEU A 32 1.64 -6.83 -7.09
N VAL A 33 1.86 -7.53 -5.96
CA VAL A 33 1.00 -7.42 -4.77
C VAL A 33 0.98 -5.99 -4.26
N SER A 34 2.15 -5.34 -4.17
CA SER A 34 2.28 -3.97 -3.70
C SER A 34 1.54 -2.96 -4.59
N VAL A 35 1.70 -3.07 -5.91
CA VAL A 35 1.05 -2.16 -6.87
C VAL A 35 -0.47 -2.34 -6.86
N LEU A 36 -0.96 -3.58 -6.89
CA LEU A 36 -2.40 -3.84 -6.87
C LEU A 36 -3.04 -3.41 -5.55
N ALA A 37 -2.39 -3.72 -4.41
CA ALA A 37 -2.88 -3.29 -3.11
C ALA A 37 -2.84 -1.76 -2.94
N LEU A 38 -1.81 -1.08 -3.48
CA LEU A 38 -1.74 0.38 -3.49
C LEU A 38 -2.87 1.00 -4.31
N ALA A 39 -3.16 0.46 -5.49
CA ALA A 39 -4.27 0.93 -6.32
C ALA A 39 -5.61 0.85 -5.58
N ILE A 40 -5.90 -0.29 -4.94
CA ILE A 40 -7.10 -0.46 -4.09
C ILE A 40 -7.09 0.55 -2.94
N ALA A 41 -5.95 0.69 -2.25
CA ALA A 41 -5.83 1.59 -1.11
C ALA A 41 -6.02 3.06 -1.48
N LEU A 42 -5.49 3.50 -2.63
CA LEU A 42 -5.67 4.86 -3.12
C LEU A 42 -7.13 5.16 -3.47
N VAL A 43 -7.80 4.25 -4.18
CA VAL A 43 -9.20 4.44 -4.56
C VAL A 43 -10.10 4.45 -3.33
N ILE A 44 -10.06 3.39 -2.54
CA ILE A 44 -10.95 3.23 -1.38
C ILE A 44 -10.60 4.26 -0.29
N GLY A 45 -9.31 4.43 0.01
CA GLY A 45 -8.88 5.39 1.03
C GLY A 45 -9.23 6.82 0.68
N SER A 46 -9.10 7.22 -0.60
CA SER A 46 -9.53 8.56 -1.03
C SER A 46 -11.04 8.74 -0.89
N LEU A 47 -11.84 7.76 -1.33
CA LEU A 47 -13.29 7.81 -1.18
C LEU A 47 -13.70 7.91 0.29
N ILE A 48 -13.19 7.04 1.15
CA ILE A 48 -13.48 7.05 2.59
C ILE A 48 -13.03 8.36 3.24
N GLY A 49 -11.83 8.85 2.91
CA GLY A 49 -11.33 10.13 3.43
C GLY A 49 -12.22 11.31 3.05
N ILE A 50 -12.73 11.35 1.81
CA ILE A 50 -13.68 12.36 1.33
C ILE A 50 -15.01 12.24 2.09
N LEU A 51 -15.58 11.04 2.22
CA LEU A 51 -16.84 10.80 2.93
C LEU A 51 -16.79 11.35 4.38
N ARG A 52 -15.67 11.21 5.06
CA ARG A 52 -15.43 11.68 6.42
C ARG A 52 -15.36 13.21 6.58
N THR A 53 -15.37 13.95 5.48
CA THR A 53 -15.39 15.44 5.48
C THR A 53 -16.73 16.02 5.04
N THR A 54 -17.68 15.18 4.64
CA THR A 54 -19.02 15.61 4.20
C THR A 54 -19.89 16.06 5.38
N PRO A 55 -20.95 16.84 5.15
CA PRO A 55 -21.89 17.22 6.22
C PRO A 55 -22.82 16.09 6.67
N SER A 56 -22.87 14.97 5.95
CA SER A 56 -23.72 13.83 6.28
C SER A 56 -23.15 13.02 7.44
N LYS A 57 -23.82 13.01 8.58
CA LYS A 57 -23.40 12.21 9.76
C LYS A 57 -23.30 10.72 9.46
N ALA A 58 -24.18 10.17 8.62
CA ALA A 58 -24.15 8.77 8.26
C ALA A 58 -22.89 8.40 7.46
N LEU A 59 -22.49 9.26 6.48
CA LEU A 59 -21.28 9.03 5.69
C LEU A 59 -20.01 9.17 6.54
N VAL A 60 -20.00 10.13 7.45
CA VAL A 60 -18.89 10.30 8.41
C VAL A 60 -18.78 9.08 9.31
N LEU A 61 -19.89 8.63 9.91
CA LEU A 61 -19.89 7.45 10.78
C LEU A 61 -19.41 6.19 10.05
N PHE A 62 -19.88 5.97 8.82
CA PHE A 62 -19.42 4.86 8.00
C PHE A 62 -17.89 4.93 7.73
N GLY A 63 -17.40 6.10 7.36
CA GLY A 63 -15.97 6.30 7.09
C GLY A 63 -15.10 6.17 8.33
N ASP A 64 -15.59 6.63 9.49
CA ASP A 64 -14.90 6.48 10.78
C ASP A 64 -14.85 5.01 11.18
N ALA A 65 -15.98 4.29 11.08
CA ALA A 65 -16.04 2.85 11.37
C ALA A 65 -15.10 2.04 10.47
N TRP A 66 -15.05 2.34 9.16
CA TRP A 66 -14.09 1.72 8.23
C TRP A 66 -12.64 1.95 8.70
N THR A 67 -12.31 3.21 8.97
CA THR A 67 -10.94 3.59 9.32
C THR A 67 -10.50 2.95 10.64
N GLU A 68 -11.36 2.97 11.66
CA GLU A 68 -11.09 2.35 12.95
C GLU A 68 -10.94 0.84 12.85
N LEU A 69 -11.82 0.16 12.09
CA LEU A 69 -11.75 -1.27 11.89
C LEU A 69 -10.40 -1.69 11.30
N PHE A 70 -10.00 -1.09 10.18
CA PHE A 70 -8.79 -1.52 9.46
C PHE A 70 -7.49 -0.99 10.07
N ARG A 71 -7.51 0.07 10.87
CA ARG A 71 -6.33 0.57 11.58
C ARG A 71 -6.01 -0.19 12.86
N ASN A 72 -7.02 -0.66 13.58
CA ASN A 72 -6.86 -1.22 14.92
C ASN A 72 -6.62 -2.74 14.91
N ILE A 73 -6.86 -3.41 13.79
CA ILE A 73 -6.57 -4.84 13.63
C ILE A 73 -5.17 -5.00 13.02
N PRO A 74 -4.27 -5.82 13.60
CA PRO A 74 -2.95 -6.08 13.02
C PRO A 74 -3.05 -6.63 11.59
N LEU A 75 -2.16 -6.18 10.69
CA LEU A 75 -2.17 -6.58 9.27
C LEU A 75 -2.18 -8.11 9.09
N LEU A 76 -1.33 -8.82 9.83
CA LEU A 76 -1.25 -10.29 9.77
C LEU A 76 -2.60 -10.95 10.07
N VAL A 77 -3.30 -10.46 11.09
CA VAL A 77 -4.63 -10.99 11.46
C VAL A 77 -5.65 -10.71 10.35
N GLN A 78 -5.60 -9.52 9.75
CA GLN A 78 -6.47 -9.19 8.62
C GLN A 78 -6.21 -10.11 7.43
N LEU A 79 -4.94 -10.37 7.08
CA LEU A 79 -4.59 -11.31 6.00
C LEU A 79 -5.13 -12.72 6.26
N PHE A 80 -5.04 -13.22 7.50
CA PHE A 80 -5.63 -14.51 7.85
C PHE A 80 -7.15 -14.51 7.73
N ILE A 81 -7.83 -13.43 8.12
CA ILE A 81 -9.28 -13.30 7.96
C ILE A 81 -9.64 -13.33 6.46
N TRP A 82 -8.95 -12.54 5.64
CA TRP A 82 -9.20 -12.50 4.20
C TRP A 82 -8.94 -13.83 3.50
N TYR A 83 -7.88 -14.52 3.89
CA TYR A 83 -7.47 -15.76 3.24
C TYR A 83 -8.22 -17.00 3.74
N HIS A 84 -8.46 -17.12 5.05
CA HIS A 84 -9.02 -18.33 5.64
C HIS A 84 -10.48 -18.21 6.04
N VAL A 85 -10.94 -17.02 6.47
CA VAL A 85 -12.29 -16.85 7.04
C VAL A 85 -13.29 -16.40 5.99
N ILE A 86 -12.97 -15.31 5.27
CA ILE A 86 -13.91 -14.72 4.29
C ILE A 86 -14.37 -15.73 3.22
N PRO A 87 -13.50 -16.56 2.61
CA PRO A 87 -13.95 -17.55 1.62
C PRO A 87 -14.86 -18.64 2.20
N ARG A 88 -14.74 -18.93 3.49
CA ARG A 88 -15.65 -19.90 4.16
C ARG A 88 -17.03 -19.31 4.41
N LEU A 89 -17.10 -18.00 4.69
CA LEU A 89 -18.37 -17.28 4.88
C LEU A 89 -19.07 -16.97 3.56
N PHE A 90 -18.30 -16.74 2.49
CA PHE A 90 -18.79 -16.40 1.17
C PHE A 90 -18.26 -17.40 0.12
N PRO A 91 -18.98 -18.51 -0.15
CA PRO A 91 -18.50 -19.58 -1.03
C PRO A 91 -18.09 -19.11 -2.43
N ALA A 92 -18.70 -18.04 -2.95
CA ALA A 92 -18.32 -17.45 -4.23
C ALA A 92 -16.86 -16.96 -4.28
N LEU A 93 -16.26 -16.66 -3.13
CA LEU A 93 -14.87 -16.20 -3.03
C LEU A 93 -13.86 -17.37 -2.97
N GLN A 94 -14.31 -18.61 -2.79
CA GLN A 94 -13.44 -19.79 -2.78
C GLN A 94 -12.78 -20.06 -4.14
N ALA A 95 -13.40 -19.60 -5.22
CA ALA A 95 -12.83 -19.69 -6.57
C ALA A 95 -11.74 -18.63 -6.86
N ILE A 96 -11.60 -17.63 -5.97
CA ILE A 96 -10.61 -16.56 -6.15
C ILE A 96 -9.25 -17.06 -5.66
N PRO A 97 -8.19 -16.99 -6.50
CA PRO A 97 -6.82 -17.31 -6.06
C PRO A 97 -6.42 -16.51 -4.80
N GLY A 98 -5.79 -17.17 -3.83
CA GLY A 98 -5.46 -16.61 -2.52
C GLY A 98 -4.65 -15.32 -2.56
N ILE A 99 -3.83 -15.15 -3.61
CA ILE A 99 -3.07 -13.92 -3.83
C ILE A 99 -3.96 -12.66 -3.93
N TYR A 100 -5.12 -12.75 -4.59
CA TYR A 100 -6.03 -11.61 -4.69
C TYR A 100 -6.67 -11.30 -3.34
N LEU A 101 -6.93 -12.32 -2.52
CA LEU A 101 -7.43 -12.12 -1.16
C LEU A 101 -6.39 -11.43 -0.27
N ALA A 102 -5.09 -11.78 -0.43
CA ALA A 102 -4.00 -11.08 0.22
C ALA A 102 -3.89 -9.61 -0.25
N VAL A 103 -4.04 -9.37 -1.55
CA VAL A 103 -4.07 -8.01 -2.14
C VAL A 103 -5.22 -7.18 -1.56
N PHE A 104 -6.43 -7.75 -1.42
CA PHE A 104 -7.55 -7.06 -0.77
C PHE A 104 -7.26 -6.74 0.69
N GLY A 105 -6.75 -7.72 1.46
CA GLY A 105 -6.41 -7.51 2.87
C GLY A 105 -5.39 -6.38 3.06
N LEU A 106 -4.28 -6.40 2.30
CA LEU A 106 -3.25 -5.37 2.33
C LEU A 106 -3.79 -4.03 1.83
N GLY A 107 -4.61 -4.03 0.78
CA GLY A 107 -5.21 -2.83 0.21
C GLY A 107 -6.18 -2.14 1.17
N PHE A 108 -7.04 -2.90 1.86
CA PHE A 108 -8.00 -2.35 2.84
C PHE A 108 -7.29 -1.84 4.09
N PHE A 109 -6.29 -2.56 4.60
CA PHE A 109 -5.44 -2.08 5.68
C PHE A 109 -4.81 -0.72 5.35
N THR A 110 -4.21 -0.61 4.17
CA THR A 110 -3.55 0.64 3.75
C THR A 110 -4.58 1.73 3.41
N SER A 111 -5.78 1.37 2.93
CA SER A 111 -6.86 2.33 2.63
C SER A 111 -7.29 3.15 3.84
N ALA A 112 -7.30 2.54 5.02
CA ALA A 112 -7.63 3.24 6.26
C ALA A 112 -6.60 4.34 6.60
N ARG A 113 -5.33 4.10 6.34
CA ARG A 113 -4.25 5.08 6.54
C ARG A 113 -4.33 6.22 5.52
N ILE A 114 -4.60 5.88 4.24
CA ILE A 114 -4.80 6.87 3.19
C ILE A 114 -6.07 7.71 3.46
N ALA A 115 -7.13 7.10 3.97
CA ALA A 115 -8.35 7.83 4.37
C ALA A 115 -8.08 8.90 5.42
N GLU A 116 -7.23 8.60 6.42
CA GLU A 116 -6.78 9.60 7.40
C GLU A 116 -6.03 10.76 6.75
N GLN A 117 -5.10 10.44 5.84
CA GLN A 117 -4.28 11.45 5.16
C GLN A 117 -5.14 12.35 4.26
N VAL A 118 -6.08 11.75 3.51
CA VAL A 118 -7.00 12.51 2.63
C VAL A 118 -7.92 13.41 3.47
N ARG A 119 -8.49 12.87 4.55
CA ARG A 119 -9.29 13.66 5.49
C ARG A 119 -8.49 14.83 6.06
N ALA A 120 -7.27 14.56 6.54
CA ALA A 120 -6.40 15.60 7.10
C ALA A 120 -6.07 16.68 6.05
N GLY A 121 -5.77 16.29 4.81
CA GLY A 121 -5.49 17.23 3.72
C GLY A 121 -6.68 18.12 3.37
N ILE A 122 -7.91 17.58 3.34
CA ILE A 122 -9.11 18.38 3.09
C ILE A 122 -9.38 19.32 4.27
N MET A 123 -9.21 18.83 5.50
CA MET A 123 -9.45 19.63 6.72
C MET A 123 -8.39 20.74 6.95
N ALA A 124 -7.20 20.60 6.37
CA ALA A 124 -6.16 21.62 6.41
C ALA A 124 -6.47 22.85 5.54
N LEU A 125 -7.42 22.73 4.60
CA LEU A 125 -7.82 23.85 3.75
C LEU A 125 -8.60 24.91 4.52
N PRO A 126 -8.40 26.22 4.24
CA PRO A 126 -9.20 27.28 4.83
C PRO A 126 -10.70 27.08 4.59
N LYS A 127 -11.51 27.16 5.65
CA LYS A 127 -12.98 26.98 5.56
C LYS A 127 -13.63 27.92 4.54
N GLY A 128 -13.05 29.09 4.30
CA GLY A 128 -13.50 30.04 3.30
C GLY A 128 -13.53 29.51 1.87
N GLN A 129 -12.67 28.56 1.51
CA GLN A 129 -12.67 27.96 0.17
C GLN A 129 -13.96 27.19 -0.12
N ARG A 130 -14.46 26.44 0.88
CA ARG A 130 -15.73 25.73 0.75
C ARG A 130 -16.90 26.71 0.62
N TYR A 131 -16.93 27.76 1.46
CA TYR A 131 -17.99 28.76 1.43
C TYR A 131 -17.94 29.59 0.14
N ALA A 132 -16.76 29.93 -0.36
CA ALA A 132 -16.61 30.64 -1.63
C ALA A 132 -17.18 29.83 -2.81
N GLY A 133 -16.87 28.52 -2.87
CA GLY A 133 -17.45 27.63 -3.89
C GLY A 133 -18.98 27.63 -3.86
N LEU A 134 -19.58 27.51 -2.68
CA LEU A 134 -21.04 27.53 -2.52
C LEU A 134 -21.62 28.89 -2.85
N ALA A 135 -20.96 29.98 -2.49
CA ALA A 135 -21.43 31.37 -2.73
C ALA A 135 -21.50 31.73 -4.23
N ILE A 136 -20.63 31.15 -5.07
CA ILE A 136 -20.68 31.32 -6.52
C ILE A 136 -21.64 30.34 -7.22
N GLY A 137 -22.47 29.60 -6.45
CA GLY A 137 -23.51 28.73 -6.95
C GLY A 137 -23.10 27.29 -7.26
N LEU A 138 -21.88 26.84 -6.88
CA LEU A 138 -21.50 25.45 -7.01
C LEU A 138 -22.27 24.57 -6.02
N THR A 139 -22.73 23.43 -6.47
CA THR A 139 -23.23 22.39 -5.56
C THR A 139 -22.11 21.84 -4.69
N LEU A 140 -22.45 21.18 -3.58
CA LEU A 140 -21.44 20.59 -2.71
C LEU A 140 -20.50 19.61 -3.44
N PRO A 141 -20.97 18.63 -4.25
CA PRO A 141 -20.09 17.78 -5.03
C PRO A 141 -19.20 18.55 -6.02
N GLN A 142 -19.72 19.61 -6.65
CA GLN A 142 -18.94 20.48 -7.53
C GLN A 142 -17.87 21.24 -6.75
N THR A 143 -18.17 21.74 -5.55
CA THR A 143 -17.21 22.41 -4.66
C THR A 143 -16.08 21.45 -4.27
N TYR A 144 -16.40 20.17 -3.94
CA TYR A 144 -15.37 19.15 -3.71
C TYR A 144 -14.52 18.95 -4.97
N ARG A 145 -15.14 18.69 -6.11
CA ARG A 145 -14.43 18.32 -7.35
C ARG A 145 -13.54 19.44 -7.89
N TYR A 146 -14.02 20.68 -7.89
CA TYR A 146 -13.34 21.78 -8.58
C TYR A 146 -12.54 22.71 -7.66
N VAL A 147 -12.82 22.70 -6.35
CA VAL A 147 -12.17 23.61 -5.39
C VAL A 147 -11.34 22.82 -4.38
N LEU A 148 -11.97 21.94 -3.58
CA LEU A 148 -11.31 21.34 -2.43
C LEU A 148 -10.33 20.23 -2.80
N LEU A 149 -10.73 19.25 -3.63
CA LEU A 149 -9.92 18.10 -3.95
C LEU A 149 -8.63 18.45 -4.71
N PRO A 150 -8.62 19.32 -5.72
CA PRO A 150 -7.38 19.69 -6.41
C PRO A 150 -6.34 20.28 -5.46
N MET A 151 -6.78 21.02 -4.45
CA MET A 151 -5.90 21.64 -3.44
C MET A 151 -5.48 20.62 -2.37
N ALA A 152 -6.42 19.82 -1.87
CA ALA A 152 -6.16 18.80 -0.86
C ALA A 152 -5.17 17.74 -1.36
N PHE A 153 -5.30 17.27 -2.60
CA PHE A 153 -4.38 16.27 -3.15
C PHE A 153 -2.93 16.75 -3.16
N ARG A 154 -2.68 18.04 -3.37
CA ARG A 154 -1.32 18.60 -3.29
C ARG A 154 -0.72 18.49 -1.89
N ILE A 155 -1.55 18.60 -0.84
CA ILE A 155 -1.14 18.44 0.57
C ILE A 155 -0.93 16.97 0.90
N VAL A 156 -1.70 16.07 0.28
CA VAL A 156 -1.74 14.64 0.60
C VAL A 156 -0.65 13.83 -0.13
N ILE A 157 -0.10 14.32 -1.25
CA ILE A 157 0.91 13.60 -2.01
C ILE A 157 2.15 13.21 -1.18
N PRO A 158 2.78 14.08 -0.34
CA PRO A 158 3.93 13.67 0.47
C PRO A 158 3.62 12.52 1.44
N PRO A 159 2.54 12.54 2.25
CA PRO A 159 2.19 11.40 3.08
C PRO A 159 1.81 10.14 2.27
N ILE A 160 1.20 10.27 1.08
CA ILE A 160 0.95 9.12 0.18
C ILE A 160 2.27 8.50 -0.30
N THR A 161 3.30 9.29 -0.55
CA THR A 161 4.64 8.77 -0.86
C THR A 161 5.14 7.82 0.23
N SER A 162 5.00 8.20 1.50
CA SER A 162 5.37 7.35 2.62
C SER A 162 4.55 6.05 2.67
N GLU A 163 3.26 6.10 2.39
CA GLU A 163 2.42 4.90 2.34
C GLU A 163 2.76 4.01 1.13
N SER A 164 3.14 4.59 0.00
CA SER A 164 3.59 3.84 -1.18
C SER A 164 4.89 3.06 -0.92
N MET A 165 5.79 3.59 -0.10
CA MET A 165 6.96 2.84 0.37
C MET A 165 6.61 1.80 1.44
N ASN A 166 5.68 2.13 2.33
CA ASN A 166 5.27 1.24 3.41
C ASN A 166 4.55 -0.01 2.88
N ILE A 167 3.76 0.10 1.82
CA ILE A 167 3.03 -1.03 1.26
C ILE A 167 3.98 -2.10 0.70
N ILE A 168 5.13 -1.69 0.12
CA ILE A 168 6.17 -2.63 -0.33
C ILE A 168 6.74 -3.41 0.86
N LYS A 169 7.01 -2.74 1.98
CA LYS A 169 7.49 -3.40 3.20
C LYS A 169 6.42 -4.30 3.83
N ASN A 170 5.17 -3.84 3.84
CA ASN A 170 4.05 -4.57 4.39
C ASN A 170 3.64 -5.78 3.53
N SER A 171 3.96 -5.78 2.21
CA SER A 171 3.72 -6.96 1.37
C SER A 171 4.50 -8.18 1.85
N SER A 172 5.61 -8.00 2.55
CA SER A 172 6.36 -9.08 3.18
C SER A 172 5.51 -9.95 4.11
N VAL A 173 4.49 -9.37 4.76
CA VAL A 173 3.62 -10.12 5.68
C VAL A 173 2.73 -11.13 4.93
N THR A 174 2.57 -10.98 3.60
CA THR A 174 1.74 -11.89 2.80
C THR A 174 2.35 -13.28 2.63
N PHE A 175 3.64 -13.48 2.99
CA PHE A 175 4.23 -14.82 3.07
C PHE A 175 3.42 -15.76 3.97
N ALA A 176 2.83 -15.23 5.04
CA ALA A 176 2.07 -16.00 6.03
C ALA A 176 0.78 -16.62 5.44
N VAL A 177 0.31 -16.12 4.31
CA VAL A 177 -0.81 -16.67 3.53
C VAL A 177 -0.34 -17.24 2.19
N GLN A 178 0.89 -17.76 2.18
CA GLN A 178 1.50 -18.53 1.07
C GLN A 178 1.66 -17.74 -0.24
N VAL A 179 1.76 -16.43 -0.18
CA VAL A 179 2.18 -15.64 -1.34
C VAL A 179 3.68 -15.82 -1.56
N SER A 180 4.07 -16.29 -2.74
CA SER A 180 5.47 -16.59 -3.10
C SER A 180 6.29 -15.32 -3.37
N GLU A 181 6.28 -14.39 -2.43
CA GLU A 181 7.01 -13.12 -2.48
C GLU A 181 8.44 -13.29 -1.88
N LEU A 182 9.21 -12.18 -1.79
CA LEU A 182 10.62 -12.21 -1.41
C LEU A 182 10.91 -12.85 -0.04
N ILE A 183 10.07 -12.65 0.99
CA ILE A 183 10.28 -13.29 2.31
C ILE A 183 9.98 -14.77 2.25
N PHE A 184 8.95 -15.17 1.50
CA PHE A 184 8.68 -16.58 1.26
C PHE A 184 9.88 -17.27 0.59
N PHE A 185 10.44 -16.65 -0.45
CA PHE A 185 11.70 -17.11 -1.07
C PHE A 185 12.84 -17.19 -0.03
N ALA A 186 13.05 -16.12 0.76
CA ALA A 186 14.13 -16.05 1.72
C ALA A 186 14.06 -17.16 2.76
N LEU A 187 12.88 -17.44 3.30
CA LEU A 187 12.69 -18.49 4.29
C LEU A 187 13.00 -19.87 3.71
N GLN A 188 12.38 -20.22 2.58
CA GLN A 188 12.57 -21.55 1.98
C GLN A 188 14.01 -21.77 1.49
N SER A 189 14.56 -20.81 0.75
CA SER A 189 15.93 -20.95 0.24
C SER A 189 16.99 -20.97 1.34
N SER A 190 16.76 -20.28 2.46
CA SER A 190 17.66 -20.32 3.62
C SER A 190 17.65 -21.67 4.30
N GLU A 191 16.49 -22.32 4.40
CA GLU A 191 16.37 -23.69 4.96
C GLU A 191 17.03 -24.73 4.04
N GLU A 192 16.78 -24.65 2.73
CA GLU A 192 17.32 -25.59 1.74
C GLU A 192 18.85 -25.52 1.63
N THR A 193 19.40 -24.31 1.68
CA THR A 193 20.82 -24.07 1.37
C THR A 193 21.70 -23.91 2.61
N SER A 194 21.12 -23.67 3.79
CA SER A 194 21.84 -23.30 5.00
C SER A 194 22.71 -22.04 4.84
N ARG A 195 22.32 -21.10 3.94
CA ARG A 195 23.02 -19.85 3.60
C ARG A 195 22.16 -18.59 3.86
N PRO A 196 21.68 -18.38 5.08
CA PRO A 196 20.76 -17.27 5.38
C PRO A 196 21.38 -15.90 5.14
N ILE A 197 22.68 -15.71 5.35
CA ILE A 197 23.31 -14.39 5.27
C ILE A 197 23.27 -13.86 3.84
N GLU A 198 23.70 -14.65 2.87
CA GLU A 198 23.74 -14.28 1.45
C GLU A 198 22.32 -14.01 0.93
N ILE A 199 21.38 -14.89 1.28
CA ILE A 199 19.99 -14.79 0.84
C ILE A 199 19.31 -13.54 1.40
N TYR A 200 19.37 -13.33 2.73
CA TYR A 200 18.75 -12.15 3.35
C TYR A 200 19.45 -10.86 2.94
N ALA A 201 20.75 -10.86 2.65
CA ALA A 201 21.43 -9.67 2.12
C ALA A 201 20.87 -9.27 0.76
N CYS A 202 20.71 -10.22 -0.19
CA CYS A 202 20.13 -9.95 -1.50
C CYS A 202 18.66 -9.50 -1.40
N VAL A 203 17.85 -10.19 -0.60
CA VAL A 203 16.44 -9.84 -0.39
C VAL A 203 16.29 -8.44 0.21
N THR A 204 17.14 -8.10 1.20
CA THR A 204 17.18 -6.75 1.80
C THR A 204 17.53 -5.70 0.76
N ALA A 205 18.54 -5.98 -0.09
CA ALA A 205 18.91 -5.08 -1.18
C ALA A 205 17.77 -4.85 -2.17
N LEU A 206 17.02 -5.90 -2.54
CA LEU A 206 15.86 -5.78 -3.44
C LEU A 206 14.71 -4.97 -2.82
N TYR A 207 14.39 -5.17 -1.54
CA TYR A 207 13.42 -4.32 -0.85
C TYR A 207 13.87 -2.86 -0.78
N PHE A 208 15.16 -2.62 -0.46
CA PHE A 208 15.71 -1.28 -0.41
C PHE A 208 15.64 -0.58 -1.78
N VAL A 209 16.10 -1.24 -2.85
CA VAL A 209 16.05 -0.71 -4.21
C VAL A 209 14.60 -0.42 -4.63
N SER A 210 13.66 -1.32 -4.32
CA SER A 210 12.24 -1.14 -4.64
C SER A 210 11.65 0.09 -3.92
N ALA A 211 11.88 0.21 -2.62
CA ALA A 211 11.39 1.36 -1.84
C ALA A 211 12.05 2.67 -2.29
N PHE A 212 13.35 2.64 -2.61
CA PHE A 212 14.08 3.79 -3.13
C PHE A 212 13.57 4.22 -4.50
N ALA A 213 13.32 3.28 -5.41
CA ALA A 213 12.76 3.56 -6.74
C ALA A 213 11.38 4.23 -6.63
N VAL A 214 10.49 3.70 -5.78
CA VAL A 214 9.18 4.33 -5.52
C VAL A 214 9.33 5.73 -4.94
N ASN A 215 10.25 5.91 -3.98
CA ASN A 215 10.53 7.24 -3.43
C ASN A 215 10.95 8.24 -4.53
N ARG A 216 11.83 7.82 -5.46
CA ARG A 216 12.27 8.68 -6.57
C ARG A 216 11.13 9.03 -7.55
N VAL A 217 10.31 8.04 -7.90
CA VAL A 217 9.12 8.27 -8.75
C VAL A 217 8.16 9.24 -8.08
N MET A 218 7.87 9.04 -6.81
CA MET A 218 6.96 9.90 -6.05
C MET A 218 7.53 11.30 -5.82
N ALA A 219 8.84 11.45 -5.63
CA ALA A 219 9.49 12.77 -5.55
C ALA A 219 9.31 13.59 -6.83
N VAL A 220 9.35 12.94 -8.01
CA VAL A 220 9.04 13.61 -9.29
C VAL A 220 7.58 14.06 -9.35
N VAL A 221 6.65 13.22 -8.90
CA VAL A 221 5.21 13.56 -8.83
C VAL A 221 5.00 14.73 -7.87
N GLU A 222 5.60 14.67 -6.68
CA GLU A 222 5.52 15.72 -5.66
C GLU A 222 6.02 17.06 -6.19
N HIS A 223 7.18 17.08 -6.83
CA HIS A 223 7.75 18.29 -7.41
C HIS A 223 6.84 18.93 -8.49
N ARG A 224 6.17 18.10 -9.30
CA ARG A 224 5.26 18.60 -10.35
C ARG A 224 3.96 19.20 -9.80
N VAL A 225 3.57 18.85 -8.58
CA VAL A 225 2.28 19.22 -7.98
C VAL A 225 2.43 20.34 -6.94
N GLN A 226 3.67 20.63 -6.49
CA GLN A 226 3.95 21.70 -5.55
C GLN A 226 3.53 23.07 -6.10
N VAL A 227 2.83 23.86 -5.26
CA VAL A 227 2.52 25.25 -5.54
C VAL A 227 3.46 26.13 -4.72
N PRO A 228 4.23 27.03 -5.34
CA PRO A 228 5.05 27.99 -4.61
C PRO A 228 4.20 28.77 -3.60
N GLY A 229 4.62 28.81 -2.32
CA GLY A 229 3.97 29.56 -1.27
C GLY A 229 2.88 28.84 -0.48
N MET A 230 2.54 27.57 -0.78
CA MET A 230 1.48 26.85 -0.07
C MET A 230 1.97 25.89 1.03
N ILE A 231 3.20 25.44 0.98
CA ILE A 231 3.82 24.58 1.99
C ILE A 231 5.12 25.26 2.39
N GLY A 232 5.16 25.74 3.65
CA GLY A 232 6.32 26.19 4.39
C GLY A 232 7.53 26.64 3.57
N GLY A 233 7.52 27.87 3.11
CA GLY A 233 8.71 28.48 2.57
C GLY A 233 9.81 28.52 3.64
N LYS A 234 10.92 27.85 3.37
CA LYS A 234 12.22 28.33 3.80
C LYS A 234 12.82 29.11 2.66
#